data_2a9520129ebb0387bf21a8a34c3644c2
#
_entry.id   2a9520129ebb0387bf21a8a34c3644c2
#
_cell.length_a   1.000
_cell.length_b   1.000
_cell.length_c   1.000
_cell.angle_alpha   90.00
_cell.angle_beta   90.00
_cell.angle_gamma   90.00
#
_symmetry.space_group_name_H-M   'P 1'
#
loop_
_entity.id
_entity.type
_entity.pdbx_description
1 polymer ?
#
loop_
_entity_poly.entity_id
_entity_poly.type
_entity_poly.pdbx_seq_one_letter_code
_entity_poly.pdbx_strand_id
1 'polypeptide(L)'
;MLAALAQHTETVRLSALVTGNTYRHPTLLAKTVTALDHASGGRATLGIGAGWFKLEHDSLGYEFGTFTDRFEKLEEALQIIGPMLRNEKVSLDGKHYQVSDAINSPAPLSKIPIMVGGAGEKKTLRMVAQYADESNLVGTTAADIPRKLAALDAHCDRLGRDRSEIAVTCLQMVVVAPTMEEAEADVREIAAVKGWNDEVIEMAKSMLLFGDPDTVGEKLQAVMDAGLDGLTLDLPVNGHNLDRIALLGEIGLAVTATDRS
;
A
#
# COMPACT_ATOMS: atom_id res chain seq x y z
N MET A 1 3.92 13.54 9.74
CA MET A 1 5.06 12.58 9.79
C MET A 1 5.78 12.50 8.44
N LEU A 2 5.15 12.13 7.29
CA LEU A 2 5.85 12.00 6.00
C LEU A 2 6.61 13.27 5.58
N ALA A 3 6.05 14.47 5.78
CA ALA A 3 6.75 15.72 5.49
C ALA A 3 8.00 15.94 6.37
N ALA A 4 8.00 15.44 7.60
CA ALA A 4 9.21 15.46 8.44
C ALA A 4 10.26 14.46 7.91
N LEU A 5 9.84 13.26 7.51
CA LEU A 5 10.75 12.27 6.88
C LEU A 5 11.34 12.79 5.56
N ALA A 6 10.61 13.62 4.83
CA ALA A 6 11.10 14.26 3.61
C ALA A 6 12.38 15.08 3.84
N GLN A 7 12.54 15.67 5.03
CA GLN A 7 13.71 16.48 5.39
C GLN A 7 14.94 15.64 5.80
N HIS A 8 14.74 14.35 6.05
CA HIS A 8 15.79 13.40 6.47
C HIS A 8 16.10 12.35 5.39
N THR A 9 15.51 12.47 4.21
CA THR A 9 15.69 11.54 3.08
C THR A 9 15.86 12.32 1.79
N GLU A 10 16.58 11.77 0.81
CA GLU A 10 16.89 12.45 -0.45
C GLU A 10 16.31 11.73 -1.68
N THR A 11 16.26 10.39 -1.66
CA THR A 11 15.95 9.58 -2.85
C THR A 11 14.66 8.76 -2.72
N VAL A 12 14.30 8.33 -1.52
CA VAL A 12 13.13 7.47 -1.29
C VAL A 12 11.82 8.22 -1.55
N ARG A 13 10.87 7.55 -2.18
CA ARG A 13 9.51 8.05 -2.32
C ARG A 13 8.74 7.91 -1.00
N LEU A 14 7.78 8.80 -0.79
CA LEU A 14 7.03 8.90 0.46
C LEU A 14 5.53 8.70 0.20
N SER A 15 4.96 7.69 0.86
CA SER A 15 3.54 7.36 0.75
C SER A 15 2.98 6.85 2.07
N ALA A 16 1.68 6.98 2.27
CA ALA A 16 0.96 6.14 3.23
C ALA A 16 0.55 4.84 2.51
N LEU A 17 0.67 3.71 3.16
CA LEU A 17 0.21 2.41 2.67
C LEU A 17 -0.96 1.90 3.52
N VAL A 18 -2.15 2.26 3.22
CA VAL A 18 -2.65 3.35 2.37
C VAL A 18 -3.57 4.25 3.22
N THR A 19 -3.84 5.48 2.78
CA THR A 19 -4.86 6.28 3.46
C THR A 19 -6.26 5.76 3.14
N GLY A 20 -7.11 5.62 4.15
CA GLY A 20 -8.53 5.36 3.93
C GLY A 20 -9.21 6.57 3.30
N ASN A 21 -9.94 6.34 2.20
CA ASN A 21 -10.70 7.41 1.54
C ASN A 21 -11.78 8.04 2.43
N THR A 22 -12.20 7.31 3.45
CA THR A 22 -13.24 7.72 4.41
C THR A 22 -12.84 8.82 5.40
N TYR A 23 -11.54 9.13 5.51
CA TYR A 23 -11.04 10.07 6.51
C TYR A 23 -11.01 11.54 6.04
N ARG A 24 -11.08 11.81 4.73
CA ARG A 24 -10.90 13.16 4.16
C ARG A 24 -11.69 13.35 2.89
N HIS A 25 -12.07 14.60 2.64
CA HIS A 25 -12.58 15.00 1.33
C HIS A 25 -11.48 14.83 0.26
N PRO A 26 -11.78 14.30 -0.95
CA PRO A 26 -10.78 14.02 -1.98
C PRO A 26 -9.97 15.25 -2.43
N THR A 27 -10.59 16.43 -2.50
CA THR A 27 -9.86 17.66 -2.85
C THR A 27 -8.84 18.05 -1.78
N LEU A 28 -9.15 17.85 -0.50
CA LEU A 28 -8.21 18.08 0.60
C LEU A 28 -7.06 17.08 0.53
N LEU A 29 -7.35 15.82 0.22
CA LEU A 29 -6.32 14.78 0.06
C LEU A 29 -5.37 15.11 -1.09
N ALA A 30 -5.88 15.51 -2.26
CA ALA A 30 -5.06 15.94 -3.40
C ALA A 30 -4.10 17.08 -3.01
N LYS A 31 -4.63 18.12 -2.34
CA LYS A 31 -3.79 19.24 -1.85
C LYS A 31 -2.76 18.81 -0.80
N THR A 32 -3.13 17.90 0.10
CA THR A 32 -2.21 17.38 1.14
C THR A 32 -1.05 16.61 0.51
N VAL A 33 -1.32 15.77 -0.49
CA VAL A 33 -0.27 15.01 -1.18
C VAL A 33 0.59 15.92 -2.06
N THR A 34 0.00 16.94 -2.68
CA THR A 34 0.77 17.97 -3.39
C THR A 34 1.69 18.75 -2.44
N ALA A 35 1.23 19.06 -1.23
CA ALA A 35 2.09 19.69 -0.23
C ALA A 35 3.26 18.76 0.18
N LEU A 36 3.04 17.45 0.27
CA LEU A 36 4.11 16.46 0.48
C LEU A 36 5.07 16.42 -0.71
N ASP A 37 4.56 16.51 -1.94
CA ASP A 37 5.38 16.54 -3.15
C ASP A 37 6.34 17.74 -3.14
N HIS A 38 5.83 18.93 -2.80
CA HIS A 38 6.67 20.12 -2.61
C HIS A 38 7.69 19.95 -1.46
N ALA A 39 7.27 19.45 -0.31
CA ALA A 39 8.15 19.26 0.85
C ALA A 39 9.26 18.23 0.59
N SER A 40 9.02 17.27 -0.28
CA SER A 40 9.95 16.19 -0.61
C SER A 40 10.74 16.40 -1.91
N GLY A 41 10.52 17.52 -2.63
CA GLY A 41 11.17 17.75 -3.93
C GLY A 41 10.73 16.76 -5.01
N GLY A 42 9.43 16.44 -5.08
CA GLY A 42 8.86 15.59 -6.13
C GLY A 42 8.85 14.08 -5.84
N ARG A 43 8.92 13.68 -4.56
CA ARG A 43 8.99 12.26 -4.17
C ARG A 43 7.69 11.70 -3.55
N ALA A 44 6.57 12.42 -3.65
CA ALA A 44 5.30 11.92 -3.14
C ALA A 44 4.70 10.81 -4.00
N THR A 45 4.00 9.88 -3.37
CA THR A 45 3.07 8.93 -3.98
C THR A 45 1.77 8.97 -3.17
N LEU A 46 0.64 8.95 -3.84
CA LEU A 46 -0.66 8.81 -3.18
C LEU A 46 -1.01 7.33 -3.03
N GLY A 47 -0.93 6.78 -1.82
CA GLY A 47 -1.53 5.48 -1.52
C GLY A 47 -2.93 5.66 -0.96
N ILE A 48 -3.95 5.06 -1.61
CA ILE A 48 -5.35 5.20 -1.25
C ILE A 48 -6.10 3.86 -1.28
N GLY A 49 -7.09 3.71 -0.40
CA GLY A 49 -7.97 2.54 -0.35
C GLY A 49 -9.36 2.88 0.17
N ALA A 50 -10.29 1.92 0.07
CA ALA A 50 -11.68 2.12 0.47
C ALA A 50 -11.90 2.30 1.99
N GLY A 51 -10.90 1.99 2.81
CA GLY A 51 -11.04 1.89 4.26
C GLY A 51 -11.61 0.52 4.67
N TRP A 52 -11.12 -0.03 5.77
CA TRP A 52 -11.52 -1.37 6.25
C TRP A 52 -11.68 -1.46 7.76
N PHE A 53 -10.97 -0.63 8.54
CA PHE A 53 -10.88 -0.78 9.99
C PHE A 53 -12.02 -0.03 10.69
N LYS A 54 -13.12 -0.75 10.90
CA LYS A 54 -14.35 -0.19 11.49
C LYS A 54 -14.12 0.34 12.90
N LEU A 55 -13.33 -0.33 13.72
CA LEU A 55 -13.08 0.10 15.10
C LEU A 55 -12.45 1.50 15.16
N GLU A 56 -11.52 1.82 14.27
CA GLU A 56 -10.90 3.15 14.18
C GLU A 56 -11.94 4.21 13.81
N HIS A 57 -12.81 3.91 12.82
CA HIS A 57 -13.88 4.83 12.43
C HIS A 57 -14.83 5.12 13.60
N ASP A 58 -15.28 4.07 14.29
CA ASP A 58 -16.19 4.19 15.44
C ASP A 58 -15.53 5.00 16.57
N SER A 59 -14.24 4.73 16.86
CA SER A 59 -13.51 5.39 17.94
C SER A 59 -13.25 6.87 17.68
N LEU A 60 -13.05 7.25 16.43
CA LEU A 60 -12.74 8.61 16.01
C LEU A 60 -13.96 9.40 15.49
N GLY A 61 -15.13 8.76 15.44
CA GLY A 61 -16.38 9.38 14.99
C GLY A 61 -16.44 9.60 13.47
N TYR A 62 -15.69 8.82 12.68
CA TYR A 62 -15.79 8.85 11.22
C TYR A 62 -16.91 7.94 10.73
N GLU A 63 -17.64 8.39 9.71
CA GLU A 63 -18.62 7.56 9.04
C GLU A 63 -17.95 6.40 8.32
N PHE A 64 -18.27 5.15 8.70
CA PHE A 64 -17.73 3.97 8.02
C PHE A 64 -18.52 3.62 6.76
N GLY A 65 -19.86 3.71 6.81
CA GLY A 65 -20.74 3.33 5.72
C GLY A 65 -20.74 1.83 5.42
N THR A 66 -21.49 1.44 4.38
CA THR A 66 -21.50 0.07 3.88
C THR A 66 -20.26 -0.23 3.03
N PHE A 67 -20.04 -1.51 2.74
CA PHE A 67 -19.00 -1.91 1.78
C PHE A 67 -19.18 -1.21 0.42
N THR A 68 -20.42 -1.13 -0.07
CA THR A 68 -20.73 -0.48 -1.35
C THR A 68 -20.44 1.01 -1.31
N ASP A 69 -20.90 1.72 -0.27
CA ASP A 69 -20.68 3.15 -0.13
C ASP A 69 -19.19 3.51 -0.13
N ARG A 70 -18.35 2.73 0.59
CA ARG A 70 -16.91 2.99 0.63
C ARG A 70 -16.23 2.83 -0.73
N PHE A 71 -16.65 1.86 -1.53
CA PHE A 71 -16.12 1.67 -2.88
C PHE A 71 -16.64 2.70 -3.88
N GLU A 72 -17.88 3.13 -3.77
CA GLU A 72 -18.44 4.23 -4.57
C GLU A 72 -17.72 5.55 -4.22
N LYS A 73 -17.57 5.85 -2.93
CA LYS A 73 -16.78 7.01 -2.45
C LYS A 73 -15.33 6.98 -2.98
N LEU A 74 -14.67 5.81 -2.98
CA LEU A 74 -13.32 5.68 -3.51
C LEU A 74 -13.27 5.96 -5.01
N GLU A 75 -14.22 5.45 -5.78
CA GLU A 75 -14.26 5.67 -7.23
C GLU A 75 -14.48 7.15 -7.59
N GLU A 76 -15.44 7.81 -6.94
CA GLU A 76 -15.65 9.26 -7.11
C GLU A 76 -14.41 10.08 -6.68
N ALA A 77 -13.75 9.66 -5.58
CA ALA A 77 -12.53 10.32 -5.13
C ALA A 77 -11.40 10.21 -6.15
N LEU A 78 -11.22 9.05 -6.78
CA LEU A 78 -10.20 8.86 -7.82
C LEU A 78 -10.50 9.71 -9.06
N GLN A 79 -11.78 9.89 -9.43
CA GLN A 79 -12.21 10.78 -10.52
C GLN A 79 -11.92 12.27 -10.22
N ILE A 80 -11.90 12.67 -8.95
CA ILE A 80 -11.55 14.02 -8.54
C ILE A 80 -10.03 14.19 -8.40
N ILE A 81 -9.39 13.26 -7.69
CA ILE A 81 -7.96 13.38 -7.33
C ILE A 81 -7.07 13.28 -8.56
N GLY A 82 -7.31 12.33 -9.46
CA GLY A 82 -6.48 12.12 -10.65
C GLY A 82 -6.31 13.39 -11.48
N PRO A 83 -7.39 14.04 -11.95
CA PRO A 83 -7.28 15.32 -12.65
C PRO A 83 -6.59 16.41 -11.82
N MET A 84 -6.89 16.53 -10.53
CA MET A 84 -6.25 17.54 -9.68
C MET A 84 -4.73 17.34 -9.58
N LEU A 85 -4.26 16.10 -9.48
CA LEU A 85 -2.81 15.79 -9.45
C LEU A 85 -2.13 16.02 -10.80
N ARG A 86 -2.87 16.02 -11.91
CA ARG A 86 -2.39 16.44 -13.25
C ARG A 86 -2.53 17.95 -13.52
N ASN A 87 -2.92 18.72 -12.49
CA ASN A 87 -3.18 20.18 -12.60
C ASN A 87 -4.31 20.51 -13.60
N GLU A 88 -5.28 19.63 -13.72
CA GLU A 88 -6.48 19.82 -14.53
C GLU A 88 -7.62 20.33 -13.63
N LYS A 89 -8.54 21.12 -14.20
CA LYS A 89 -9.80 21.44 -13.55
C LYS A 89 -10.71 20.24 -13.56
N VAL A 90 -11.42 20.01 -12.45
CA VAL A 90 -12.38 18.92 -12.35
C VAL A 90 -13.71 19.40 -11.77
N SER A 91 -14.80 18.97 -12.39
CA SER A 91 -16.17 19.07 -11.86
C SER A 91 -16.76 17.67 -11.80
N LEU A 92 -17.41 17.35 -10.69
CA LEU A 92 -18.13 16.09 -10.48
C LEU A 92 -19.41 16.39 -9.70
N ASP A 93 -20.54 15.96 -10.21
CA ASP A 93 -21.82 15.91 -9.50
C ASP A 93 -22.14 14.45 -9.17
N GLY A 94 -21.38 13.90 -8.20
CA GLY A 94 -21.44 12.51 -7.78
C GLY A 94 -22.49 12.28 -6.70
N LYS A 95 -22.69 11.01 -6.37
CA LYS A 95 -23.55 10.60 -5.26
C LYS A 95 -23.00 11.02 -3.90
N HIS A 96 -21.67 10.96 -3.74
CA HIS A 96 -20.98 11.16 -2.48
C HIS A 96 -20.19 12.47 -2.44
N TYR A 97 -19.71 12.95 -3.58
CA TYR A 97 -18.93 14.18 -3.66
C TYR A 97 -19.45 15.09 -4.79
N GLN A 98 -19.57 16.38 -4.48
CA GLN A 98 -19.88 17.43 -5.44
C GLN A 98 -18.74 18.43 -5.45
N VAL A 99 -18.14 18.65 -6.61
CA VAL A 99 -17.09 19.64 -6.85
C VAL A 99 -17.35 20.39 -8.15
N SER A 100 -17.02 21.68 -8.16
CA SER A 100 -17.18 22.52 -9.35
C SER A 100 -15.88 23.27 -9.60
N ASP A 101 -15.32 23.10 -10.79
CA ASP A 101 -14.06 23.74 -11.23
C ASP A 101 -12.92 23.65 -10.20
N ALA A 102 -12.85 22.52 -9.47
CA ALA A 102 -11.82 22.32 -8.47
C ALA A 102 -10.43 22.33 -9.13
N ILE A 103 -9.51 23.09 -8.55
CA ILE A 103 -8.14 23.26 -9.05
C ILE A 103 -7.13 22.94 -7.94
N ASN A 104 -6.00 22.39 -8.34
CA ASN A 104 -4.88 22.12 -7.45
C ASN A 104 -3.78 23.18 -7.65
N SER A 105 -3.81 24.21 -6.81
CA SER A 105 -2.81 25.29 -6.80
C SER A 105 -2.16 25.38 -5.42
N PRO A 106 -0.81 25.39 -5.31
CA PRO A 106 0.14 25.21 -6.44
C PRO A 106 0.02 23.85 -7.11
N ALA A 107 0.49 23.76 -8.37
CA ALA A 107 0.56 22.48 -9.08
C ALA A 107 1.60 21.54 -8.43
N PRO A 108 1.48 20.21 -8.55
CA PRO A 108 2.54 19.27 -8.18
C PRO A 108 3.87 19.60 -8.91
N LEU A 109 5.00 19.34 -8.25
CA LEU A 109 6.33 19.46 -8.85
C LEU A 109 6.64 18.31 -9.82
N SER A 110 6.05 17.15 -9.57
CA SER A 110 6.27 15.93 -10.34
C SER A 110 4.95 15.25 -10.70
N LYS A 111 5.00 14.22 -11.55
CA LYS A 111 3.92 13.25 -11.62
C LYS A 111 3.84 12.52 -10.28
N ILE A 112 2.73 12.71 -9.54
CA ILE A 112 2.44 11.97 -8.30
C ILE A 112 1.73 10.67 -8.69
N PRO A 113 2.36 9.49 -8.56
CA PRO A 113 1.69 8.22 -8.83
C PRO A 113 0.54 7.99 -7.85
N ILE A 114 -0.51 7.34 -8.35
CA ILE A 114 -1.64 6.88 -7.54
C ILE A 114 -1.50 5.37 -7.34
N MET A 115 -1.32 4.95 -6.08
CA MET A 115 -1.33 3.54 -5.68
C MET A 115 -2.67 3.22 -5.03
N VAL A 116 -3.36 2.18 -5.53
CA VAL A 116 -4.58 1.67 -4.91
C VAL A 116 -4.26 0.37 -4.16
N GLY A 117 -4.57 0.37 -2.85
CA GLY A 117 -4.34 -0.79 -1.98
C GLY A 117 -5.54 -1.72 -1.89
N GLY A 118 -5.27 -3.03 -1.92
CA GLY A 118 -6.23 -4.10 -1.77
C GLY A 118 -6.18 -5.15 -2.90
N ALA A 119 -6.76 -6.33 -2.67
CA ALA A 119 -6.66 -7.47 -3.56
C ALA A 119 -8.02 -7.95 -4.12
N GLY A 120 -9.06 -7.12 -4.02
CA GLY A 120 -10.41 -7.46 -4.49
C GLY A 120 -10.54 -7.44 -6.02
N GLU A 121 -10.70 -8.60 -6.65
CA GLU A 121 -10.67 -8.76 -8.10
C GLU A 121 -11.73 -7.95 -8.85
N LYS A 122 -12.96 -7.89 -8.31
CA LYS A 122 -14.09 -7.27 -9.02
C LYS A 122 -14.14 -5.74 -8.90
N LYS A 123 -13.78 -5.18 -7.75
CA LYS A 123 -13.87 -3.75 -7.49
C LYS A 123 -12.49 -3.09 -7.44
N THR A 124 -11.59 -3.58 -6.57
CA THR A 124 -10.28 -2.95 -6.37
C THR A 124 -9.44 -3.00 -7.64
N LEU A 125 -9.22 -4.20 -8.21
CA LEU A 125 -8.38 -4.35 -9.41
C LEU A 125 -9.01 -3.68 -10.64
N ARG A 126 -10.35 -3.54 -10.73
CA ARG A 126 -10.98 -2.71 -11.74
C ARG A 126 -10.61 -1.23 -11.59
N MET A 127 -10.62 -0.70 -10.36
CA MET A 127 -10.22 0.70 -10.11
C MET A 127 -8.73 0.91 -10.35
N VAL A 128 -7.89 -0.08 -10.01
CA VAL A 128 -6.47 -0.08 -10.36
C VAL A 128 -6.31 0.08 -11.88
N ALA A 129 -6.93 -0.79 -12.67
CA ALA A 129 -6.86 -0.74 -14.13
C ALA A 129 -7.36 0.59 -14.71
N GLN A 130 -8.29 1.27 -14.06
CA GLN A 130 -8.89 2.48 -14.58
C GLN A 130 -8.18 3.76 -14.14
N TYR A 131 -7.62 3.81 -12.93
CA TYR A 131 -7.19 5.07 -12.31
C TYR A 131 -5.76 5.06 -11.75
N ALA A 132 -5.16 3.89 -11.49
CA ALA A 132 -3.93 3.82 -10.72
C ALA A 132 -2.68 3.63 -11.60
N ASP A 133 -1.55 4.13 -11.11
CA ASP A 133 -0.20 3.84 -11.65
C ASP A 133 0.42 2.63 -10.91
N GLU A 134 -0.07 2.34 -9.68
CA GLU A 134 0.47 1.28 -8.84
C GLU A 134 -0.66 0.51 -8.15
N SER A 135 -0.48 -0.79 -7.95
CA SER A 135 -1.34 -1.65 -7.14
C SER A 135 -0.54 -2.25 -6.00
N ASN A 136 -1.09 -2.21 -4.78
CA ASN A 136 -0.51 -2.96 -3.68
C ASN A 136 -1.49 -4.04 -3.21
N LEU A 137 -1.14 -5.30 -3.43
CA LEU A 137 -1.91 -6.45 -2.98
C LEU A 137 -1.71 -6.65 -1.48
N VAL A 138 -2.78 -6.94 -0.76
CA VAL A 138 -2.77 -7.16 0.69
C VAL A 138 -3.37 -8.52 1.01
N GLY A 139 -2.75 -9.27 1.94
CA GLY A 139 -3.24 -10.59 2.35
C GLY A 139 -3.27 -11.60 1.20
N THR A 140 -2.28 -11.53 0.31
CA THR A 140 -2.20 -12.38 -0.88
C THR A 140 -0.97 -13.28 -0.79
N THR A 141 -1.17 -14.57 -0.93
CA THR A 141 -0.09 -15.57 -0.94
C THR A 141 0.57 -15.68 -2.31
N ALA A 142 1.79 -16.21 -2.40
CA ALA A 142 2.46 -16.48 -3.67
C ALA A 142 1.58 -17.30 -4.63
N ALA A 143 0.81 -18.27 -4.12
CA ALA A 143 -0.09 -19.11 -4.92
C ALA A 143 -1.30 -18.32 -5.49
N ASP A 144 -1.74 -17.24 -4.82
CA ASP A 144 -2.89 -16.45 -5.26
C ASP A 144 -2.50 -15.30 -6.22
N ILE A 145 -1.25 -14.84 -6.20
CA ILE A 145 -0.79 -13.71 -7.01
C ILE A 145 -1.10 -13.89 -8.50
N PRO A 146 -0.80 -15.02 -9.16
CA PRO A 146 -1.06 -15.16 -10.59
C PRO A 146 -2.54 -14.97 -10.96
N ARG A 147 -3.46 -15.42 -10.10
CA ARG A 147 -4.90 -15.21 -10.27
C ARG A 147 -5.30 -13.74 -10.15
N LYS A 148 -4.64 -13.00 -9.24
CA LYS A 148 -4.88 -11.55 -9.09
C LYS A 148 -4.35 -10.78 -10.29
N LEU A 149 -3.17 -11.13 -10.78
CA LEU A 149 -2.58 -10.53 -11.98
C LEU A 149 -3.48 -10.78 -13.21
N ALA A 150 -3.92 -12.01 -13.43
CA ALA A 150 -4.85 -12.34 -14.51
C ALA A 150 -6.18 -11.56 -14.43
N ALA A 151 -6.69 -11.29 -13.21
CA ALA A 151 -7.88 -10.46 -13.04
C ALA A 151 -7.62 -8.99 -13.40
N LEU A 152 -6.43 -8.46 -13.06
CA LEU A 152 -6.02 -7.11 -13.44
C LEU A 152 -5.84 -7.00 -14.95
N ASP A 153 -5.16 -7.97 -15.59
CA ASP A 153 -4.97 -8.04 -17.04
C ASP A 153 -6.31 -8.00 -17.77
N ALA A 154 -7.28 -8.81 -17.34
CA ALA A 154 -8.63 -8.82 -17.91
C ALA A 154 -9.38 -7.50 -17.74
N HIS A 155 -9.08 -6.71 -16.70
CA HIS A 155 -9.62 -5.35 -16.57
C HIS A 155 -8.91 -4.37 -17.51
N CYS A 156 -7.59 -4.45 -17.65
CA CYS A 156 -6.80 -3.64 -18.58
C CYS A 156 -7.25 -3.87 -20.03
N ASP A 157 -7.39 -5.14 -20.44
CA ASP A 157 -7.88 -5.51 -21.78
C ASP A 157 -9.23 -4.88 -22.11
N ARG A 158 -10.18 -4.92 -21.16
CA ARG A 158 -11.52 -4.29 -21.35
C ARG A 158 -11.46 -2.78 -21.50
N LEU A 159 -10.45 -2.14 -20.93
CA LEU A 159 -10.26 -0.69 -20.98
C LEU A 159 -9.34 -0.27 -22.13
N GLY A 160 -8.69 -1.21 -22.82
CA GLY A 160 -7.65 -0.93 -23.82
C GLY A 160 -6.42 -0.25 -23.22
N ARG A 161 -6.11 -0.54 -21.95
CA ARG A 161 -4.97 0.02 -21.23
C ARG A 161 -3.80 -0.96 -21.25
N ASP A 162 -2.60 -0.47 -21.52
CA ASP A 162 -1.39 -1.28 -21.41
C ASP A 162 -1.15 -1.67 -19.94
N ARG A 163 -1.09 -2.98 -19.67
CA ARG A 163 -0.85 -3.52 -18.34
C ARG A 163 0.52 -3.09 -17.77
N SER A 164 1.51 -2.89 -18.63
CA SER A 164 2.86 -2.47 -18.24
C SER A 164 2.93 -1.06 -17.64
N GLU A 165 1.88 -0.26 -17.77
CA GLU A 165 1.77 1.05 -17.13
C GLU A 165 1.48 0.97 -15.60
N ILE A 166 1.19 -0.23 -15.08
CA ILE A 166 0.78 -0.43 -13.69
C ILE A 166 1.79 -1.32 -12.98
N ALA A 167 2.55 -0.76 -12.05
CA ALA A 167 3.39 -1.55 -11.17
C ALA A 167 2.57 -2.28 -10.10
N VAL A 168 2.84 -3.55 -9.88
CA VAL A 168 2.14 -4.35 -8.86
C VAL A 168 3.11 -4.81 -7.78
N THR A 169 2.82 -4.41 -6.55
CA THR A 169 3.54 -4.84 -5.36
C THR A 169 2.63 -5.66 -4.45
N CYS A 170 3.21 -6.37 -3.49
CA CYS A 170 2.45 -7.08 -2.46
C CYS A 170 2.98 -6.75 -1.07
N LEU A 171 2.07 -6.45 -0.13
CA LEU A 171 2.42 -6.29 1.27
C LEU A 171 2.67 -7.67 1.90
N GLN A 172 3.88 -7.85 2.41
CA GLN A 172 4.28 -9.01 3.20
C GLN A 172 4.61 -8.57 4.63
N MET A 173 3.97 -9.19 5.60
CA MET A 173 4.31 -9.02 7.02
C MET A 173 5.41 -10.01 7.38
N VAL A 174 6.52 -9.51 7.91
CA VAL A 174 7.74 -10.29 8.12
C VAL A 174 8.17 -10.21 9.57
N VAL A 175 8.66 -11.33 10.08
CA VAL A 175 9.48 -11.38 11.29
C VAL A 175 10.76 -12.11 10.93
N VAL A 176 11.88 -11.39 10.93
CA VAL A 176 13.20 -11.92 10.60
C VAL A 176 14.21 -11.61 11.70
N ALA A 177 15.04 -12.57 12.00
CA ALA A 177 16.19 -12.42 12.92
C ALA A 177 17.37 -13.24 12.40
N PRO A 178 18.62 -13.03 12.89
CA PRO A 178 19.77 -13.78 12.44
C PRO A 178 19.63 -15.29 12.55
N THR A 179 18.85 -15.76 13.52
CA THR A 179 18.53 -17.18 13.71
C THR A 179 17.04 -17.38 13.96
N MET A 180 16.56 -18.59 13.73
CA MET A 180 15.16 -18.98 14.05
C MET A 180 14.87 -18.81 15.55
N GLU A 181 15.83 -19.12 16.43
CA GLU A 181 15.68 -18.96 17.88
C GLU A 181 15.46 -17.49 18.28
N GLU A 182 16.22 -16.57 17.68
CA GLU A 182 16.05 -15.14 17.91
C GLU A 182 14.72 -14.63 17.34
N ALA A 183 14.29 -15.09 16.17
CA ALA A 183 12.98 -14.74 15.61
C ALA A 183 11.83 -15.18 16.52
N GLU A 184 11.94 -16.36 17.14
CA GLU A 184 11.00 -16.82 18.13
C GLU A 184 11.03 -16.00 19.43
N ALA A 185 12.22 -15.56 19.85
CA ALA A 185 12.37 -14.71 21.02
C ALA A 185 11.70 -13.34 20.78
N ASP A 186 11.91 -12.72 19.60
CA ASP A 186 11.28 -11.45 19.21
C ASP A 186 9.73 -11.56 19.27
N VAL A 187 9.15 -12.66 18.79
CA VAL A 187 7.69 -12.89 18.87
C VAL A 187 7.21 -13.05 20.31
N ARG A 188 7.95 -13.78 21.16
CA ARG A 188 7.56 -13.96 22.56
C ARG A 188 7.64 -12.65 23.35
N GLU A 189 8.61 -11.80 23.05
CA GLU A 189 8.73 -10.48 23.66
C GLU A 189 7.50 -9.62 23.39
N ILE A 190 7.08 -9.50 22.12
CA ILE A 190 5.89 -8.71 21.76
C ILE A 190 4.61 -9.35 22.29
N ALA A 191 4.54 -10.69 22.31
CA ALA A 191 3.42 -11.44 22.86
C ALA A 191 3.24 -11.16 24.34
N ALA A 192 4.32 -11.10 25.12
CA ALA A 192 4.28 -10.76 26.54
C ALA A 192 3.75 -9.34 26.77
N VAL A 193 4.17 -8.35 25.94
CA VAL A 193 3.68 -6.97 26.02
C VAL A 193 2.20 -6.87 25.66
N LYS A 194 1.74 -7.64 24.67
CA LYS A 194 0.35 -7.61 24.17
C LYS A 194 -0.59 -8.58 24.92
N GLY A 195 -0.07 -9.39 25.83
CA GLY A 195 -0.84 -10.39 26.55
C GLY A 195 -1.38 -11.52 25.66
N TRP A 196 -0.63 -11.91 24.62
CA TRP A 196 -0.98 -13.02 23.74
C TRP A 196 -0.74 -14.36 24.44
N ASN A 197 -1.64 -15.32 24.24
CA ASN A 197 -1.44 -16.71 24.61
C ASN A 197 -0.79 -17.49 23.45
N ASP A 198 -0.41 -18.74 23.69
CA ASP A 198 0.27 -19.60 22.71
C ASP A 198 -0.55 -19.79 21.42
N GLU A 199 -1.88 -19.87 21.51
CA GLU A 199 -2.75 -20.01 20.33
C GLU A 199 -2.69 -18.77 19.43
N VAL A 200 -2.69 -17.56 20.02
CA VAL A 200 -2.55 -16.31 19.29
C VAL A 200 -1.15 -16.18 18.69
N ILE A 201 -0.11 -16.63 19.39
CA ILE A 201 1.26 -16.65 18.87
C ILE A 201 1.36 -17.55 17.63
N GLU A 202 0.87 -18.77 17.68
CA GLU A 202 0.91 -19.69 16.54
C GLU A 202 0.07 -19.20 15.36
N MET A 203 -1.10 -18.61 15.63
CA MET A 203 -1.90 -17.96 14.59
C MET A 203 -1.13 -16.79 13.94
N ALA A 204 -0.51 -15.91 14.73
CA ALA A 204 0.30 -14.81 14.21
C ALA A 204 1.45 -15.33 13.35
N LYS A 205 2.20 -16.32 13.82
CA LYS A 205 3.31 -16.95 13.06
C LYS A 205 2.83 -17.53 11.72
N SER A 206 1.64 -18.10 11.65
CA SER A 206 1.09 -18.66 10.42
C SER A 206 0.72 -17.60 9.37
N MET A 207 0.51 -16.36 9.80
CA MET A 207 0.15 -15.23 8.93
C MET A 207 1.37 -14.41 8.47
N LEU A 208 2.54 -14.67 9.03
CA LEU A 208 3.76 -13.92 8.79
C LEU A 208 4.77 -14.73 7.97
N LEU A 209 5.59 -14.05 7.20
CA LEU A 209 6.84 -14.63 6.72
C LEU A 209 7.81 -14.62 7.90
N PHE A 210 7.99 -15.76 8.53
CA PHE A 210 8.69 -15.91 9.79
C PHE A 210 9.92 -16.80 9.64
N GLY A 211 11.06 -16.36 10.19
CA GLY A 211 12.26 -17.19 10.25
C GLY A 211 13.59 -16.44 10.29
N ASP A 212 14.64 -17.20 9.96
CA ASP A 212 15.97 -16.70 9.67
C ASP A 212 16.07 -16.12 8.25
N PRO A 213 17.23 -15.51 7.88
CA PRO A 213 17.39 -14.86 6.56
C PRO A 213 17.15 -15.79 5.38
N ASP A 214 17.61 -17.03 5.44
CA ASP A 214 17.45 -17.99 4.34
C ASP A 214 15.98 -18.36 4.17
N THR A 215 15.30 -18.70 5.26
CA THR A 215 13.88 -19.04 5.27
C THR A 215 12.98 -17.88 4.77
N VAL A 216 13.27 -16.66 5.20
CA VAL A 216 12.50 -15.47 4.77
C VAL A 216 12.84 -15.13 3.32
N GLY A 217 14.10 -15.23 2.92
CA GLY A 217 14.57 -14.99 1.55
C GLY A 217 13.90 -15.92 0.54
N GLU A 218 13.86 -17.22 0.80
CA GLU A 218 13.16 -18.20 -0.05
C GLU A 218 11.66 -17.89 -0.23
N LYS A 219 10.99 -17.51 0.87
CA LYS A 219 9.57 -17.14 0.82
C LYS A 219 9.33 -15.85 0.05
N LEU A 220 10.16 -14.83 0.23
CA LEU A 220 10.06 -13.58 -0.51
C LEU A 220 10.37 -13.79 -2.00
N GLN A 221 11.36 -14.64 -2.32
CA GLN A 221 11.66 -15.00 -3.71
C GLN A 221 10.45 -15.65 -4.37
N ALA A 222 9.79 -16.60 -3.69
CA ALA A 222 8.58 -17.24 -4.22
C ALA A 222 7.43 -16.24 -4.48
N VAL A 223 7.32 -15.19 -3.67
CA VAL A 223 6.36 -14.10 -3.87
C VAL A 223 6.74 -13.26 -5.10
N MET A 224 8.01 -12.94 -5.30
CA MET A 224 8.49 -12.21 -6.49
C MET A 224 8.33 -13.03 -7.77
N ASP A 225 8.71 -14.31 -7.73
CA ASP A 225 8.59 -15.24 -8.88
C ASP A 225 7.14 -15.45 -9.34
N ALA A 226 6.16 -15.11 -8.50
CA ALA A 226 4.76 -15.11 -8.87
C ALA A 226 4.35 -13.97 -9.82
N GLY A 227 5.28 -13.06 -10.19
CA GLY A 227 5.11 -12.05 -11.24
C GLY A 227 4.87 -10.62 -10.72
N LEU A 228 5.42 -10.28 -9.57
CA LEU A 228 5.35 -8.92 -9.02
C LEU A 228 6.49 -8.02 -9.52
N ASP A 229 6.23 -6.71 -9.53
CA ASP A 229 7.24 -5.68 -9.84
C ASP A 229 8.04 -5.26 -8.60
N GLY A 230 7.59 -5.65 -7.40
CA GLY A 230 8.27 -5.33 -6.16
C GLY A 230 7.54 -5.79 -4.91
N LEU A 231 8.15 -5.53 -3.75
CA LEU A 231 7.65 -5.92 -2.43
C LEU A 231 7.42 -4.69 -1.56
N THR A 232 6.42 -4.77 -0.69
CA THR A 232 6.28 -3.90 0.47
C THR A 232 6.41 -4.75 1.73
N LEU A 233 7.38 -4.43 2.57
CA LEU A 233 7.73 -5.23 3.74
C LEU A 233 7.33 -4.49 5.01
N ASP A 234 6.56 -5.16 5.88
CA ASP A 234 6.12 -4.66 7.18
C ASP A 234 6.69 -5.56 8.28
N LEU A 235 7.28 -4.95 9.30
CA LEU A 235 7.83 -5.63 10.49
C LEU A 235 6.93 -5.35 11.70
N PRO A 236 5.80 -6.05 11.85
CA PRO A 236 4.80 -5.74 12.88
C PRO A 236 5.24 -6.13 14.31
N VAL A 237 6.29 -6.91 14.44
CA VAL A 237 6.79 -7.44 15.72
C VAL A 237 8.06 -6.71 16.14
N ASN A 238 9.07 -6.67 15.29
CA ASN A 238 10.42 -6.21 15.62
C ASN A 238 10.90 -5.01 14.79
N GLY A 239 9.99 -4.28 14.13
CA GLY A 239 10.31 -3.09 13.33
C GLY A 239 10.82 -1.88 14.12
N HIS A 240 10.88 -1.95 15.44
CA HIS A 240 11.56 -0.97 16.30
C HIS A 240 13.08 -1.25 16.43
N ASN A 241 13.53 -2.43 16.04
CA ASN A 241 14.92 -2.84 16.07
C ASN A 241 15.58 -2.52 14.71
N LEU A 242 16.55 -1.60 14.71
CA LEU A 242 17.23 -1.15 13.49
C LEU A 242 18.01 -2.27 12.80
N ASP A 243 18.58 -3.21 13.56
CA ASP A 243 19.34 -4.34 13.00
C ASP A 243 18.40 -5.29 12.24
N ARG A 244 17.14 -5.47 12.71
CA ARG A 244 16.13 -6.26 12.01
C ARG A 244 15.66 -5.57 10.72
N ILE A 245 15.55 -4.24 10.74
CA ILE A 245 15.24 -3.46 9.53
C ILE A 245 16.37 -3.58 8.51
N ALA A 246 17.62 -3.44 8.94
CA ALA A 246 18.78 -3.58 8.06
C ALA A 246 18.86 -4.99 7.46
N LEU A 247 18.70 -6.03 8.29
CA LEU A 247 18.70 -7.43 7.85
C LEU A 247 17.62 -7.70 6.80
N LEU A 248 16.37 -7.24 7.04
CA LEU A 248 15.30 -7.37 6.06
C LEU A 248 15.59 -6.59 4.78
N GLY A 249 16.21 -5.43 4.90
CA GLY A 249 16.64 -4.62 3.75
C GLY A 249 17.64 -5.36 2.86
N GLU A 250 18.63 -6.03 3.43
CA GLU A 250 19.61 -6.85 2.69
C GLU A 250 18.94 -8.01 1.96
N ILE A 251 18.04 -8.74 2.62
CA ILE A 251 17.26 -9.82 2.02
C ILE A 251 16.39 -9.30 0.86
N GLY A 252 15.67 -8.21 1.08
CA GLY A 252 14.80 -7.62 0.07
C GLY A 252 15.57 -7.14 -1.16
N LEU A 253 16.76 -6.55 -0.98
CA LEU A 253 17.64 -6.16 -2.08
C LEU A 253 18.16 -7.38 -2.85
N ALA A 254 18.56 -8.46 -2.17
CA ALA A 254 19.03 -9.67 -2.81
C ALA A 254 17.92 -10.31 -3.67
N VAL A 255 16.71 -10.44 -3.14
CA VAL A 255 15.55 -11.02 -3.84
C VAL A 255 15.16 -10.19 -5.07
N THR A 256 15.19 -8.85 -4.98
CA THR A 256 14.80 -7.98 -6.11
C THR A 256 15.91 -7.77 -7.15
N ALA A 257 17.17 -8.09 -6.83
CA ALA A 257 18.30 -7.99 -7.76
C ALA A 257 18.35 -9.15 -8.77
N THR A 258 17.83 -10.32 -8.42
CA THR A 258 17.88 -11.52 -9.27
C THR A 258 16.99 -11.44 -10.50
N ASP A 259 16.01 -10.54 -10.53
CA ASP A 259 15.03 -10.41 -11.62
C ASP A 259 15.45 -9.41 -12.74
N ARG A 260 16.68 -8.88 -12.70
CA ARG A 260 17.19 -7.88 -13.67
C ARG A 260 18.31 -8.38 -14.59
N SER A 261 18.53 -9.69 -14.66
CA SER A 261 19.54 -10.31 -15.54
C SER A 261 18.97 -10.99 -16.78
#